data_b2a33721c182f0bb460486609fbfd5ae
#
_entry.id   b2a33721c182f0bb460486609fbfd5ae
#
_cell.length_a   1.000
_cell.length_b   1.000
_cell.length_c   1.000
_cell.angle_alpha   90.00
_cell.angle_beta   90.00
_cell.angle_gamma   90.00
#
_symmetry.space_group_name_H-M   'P 1'
#
loop_
_entity.id
_entity.type
_entity.pdbx_description
1 polymer ?
#
loop_
_entity_poly.entity_id
_entity_poly.type
_entity_poly.pdbx_seq_one_letter_code
_entity_poly.pdbx_strand_id
1 'polypeptide(L)'
;FLYEDQTEGVEIIELDTVKVNEIMSLLNNIKSKVHSNLNRLQIEYPNLSLQGFFETSCHRFTKEELFWYTDFYKSNSLNPAFLKVIRNEIFARHGYVFIKGGEMDKYFRSKEWYTPKFNNINHLLSDIEKHNIKLIKELESEQNYYKYDDVVEQLSETE
;
A
#
# COMPACT_ATOMS: atom_id res chain seq x y z
N PHE A 1 0.25 -43.07 37.96
CA PHE A 1 0.11 -42.24 36.79
C PHE A 1 1.00 -41.01 36.98
N LEU A 2 2.17 -41.05 36.32
CA LEU A 2 3.13 -39.95 36.29
C LEU A 2 2.70 -39.02 35.15
N TYR A 3 2.38 -37.77 35.45
CA TYR A 3 2.28 -36.71 34.45
C TYR A 3 3.72 -36.30 34.10
N GLU A 4 4.15 -36.60 32.88
CA GLU A 4 5.35 -36.02 32.30
C GLU A 4 5.03 -34.57 31.95
N ASP A 5 5.72 -33.67 32.63
CA ASP A 5 5.73 -32.24 32.39
C ASP A 5 6.53 -31.98 31.10
N GLN A 6 5.83 -31.80 29.96
CA GLN A 6 6.43 -31.35 28.70
C GLN A 6 6.53 -29.82 28.76
N THR A 7 7.53 -29.32 29.44
CA THR A 7 8.01 -27.97 29.21
C THR A 7 8.74 -27.94 27.88
N GLU A 8 8.02 -27.70 26.79
CA GLU A 8 8.63 -27.29 25.51
C GLU A 8 9.49 -26.05 25.79
N GLY A 9 10.81 -26.21 25.63
CA GLY A 9 11.76 -25.12 25.82
C GLY A 9 11.44 -23.97 24.89
N VAL A 10 11.05 -22.83 25.46
CA VAL A 10 10.98 -21.58 24.73
C VAL A 10 12.41 -21.21 24.33
N GLU A 11 12.73 -21.37 23.05
CA GLU A 11 14.00 -20.94 22.49
C GLU A 11 14.05 -19.42 22.58
N ILE A 12 14.79 -18.90 23.56
CA ILE A 12 15.03 -17.46 23.68
C ILE A 12 15.96 -17.08 22.53
N ILE A 13 15.40 -16.54 21.45
CA ILE A 13 16.17 -15.95 20.37
C ILE A 13 16.87 -14.73 20.95
N GLU A 14 18.16 -14.85 21.23
CA GLU A 14 19.02 -13.73 21.59
C GLU A 14 19.07 -12.79 20.37
N LEU A 15 18.30 -11.70 20.42
CA LEU A 15 18.31 -10.69 19.37
C LEU A 15 19.70 -10.06 19.34
N ASP A 16 20.39 -10.25 18.21
CA ASP A 16 21.66 -9.59 17.93
C ASP A 16 21.48 -8.08 18.02
N THR A 17 22.02 -7.50 19.11
CA THR A 17 21.91 -6.06 19.42
C THR A 17 22.44 -5.17 18.29
N VAL A 18 23.42 -5.64 17.52
CA VAL A 18 23.97 -4.92 16.37
C VAL A 18 22.92 -4.82 15.26
N LYS A 19 22.25 -5.91 14.93
CA LYS A 19 21.17 -5.93 13.92
C LYS A 19 19.97 -5.10 14.35
N VAL A 20 19.61 -5.15 15.63
CA VAL A 20 18.53 -4.30 16.17
C VAL A 20 18.87 -2.81 16.01
N ASN A 21 20.10 -2.41 16.34
CA ASN A 21 20.55 -1.02 16.20
C ASN A 21 20.60 -0.57 14.73
N GLU A 22 21.01 -1.45 13.79
CA GLU A 22 20.97 -1.17 12.35
C GLU A 22 19.54 -0.96 11.87
N ILE A 23 18.61 -1.83 12.25
CA ILE A 23 17.18 -1.71 11.92
C ILE A 23 16.60 -0.41 12.48
N MET A 24 16.91 -0.09 13.75
CA MET A 24 16.44 1.16 14.36
C MET A 24 17.00 2.40 13.66
N SER A 25 18.25 2.35 13.21
CA SER A 25 18.86 3.44 12.43
C SER A 25 18.19 3.62 11.08
N LEU A 26 17.89 2.51 10.38
CA LEU A 26 17.16 2.53 9.11
C LEU A 26 15.72 3.07 9.29
N LEU A 27 15.01 2.62 10.31
CA LEU A 27 13.66 3.10 10.63
C LEU A 27 13.66 4.61 10.95
N ASN A 28 14.63 5.10 11.70
CA ASN A 28 14.75 6.53 12.01
C ASN A 28 15.07 7.35 10.75
N ASN A 29 15.89 6.85 9.84
CA ASN A 29 16.19 7.49 8.56
C ASN A 29 14.95 7.58 7.67
N ILE A 30 14.20 6.47 7.56
CA ILE A 30 12.92 6.42 6.82
C ILE A 30 11.92 7.40 7.42
N LYS A 31 11.76 7.38 8.75
CA LYS A 31 10.86 8.28 9.47
C LYS A 31 11.20 9.75 9.25
N SER A 32 12.50 10.10 9.28
CA SER A 32 12.98 11.45 9.00
C SER A 32 12.68 11.89 7.56
N LYS A 33 12.94 11.03 6.57
CA LYS A 33 12.63 11.29 5.16
C LYS A 33 11.14 11.45 4.92
N VAL A 34 10.31 10.59 5.51
CA VAL A 34 8.85 10.67 5.42
C VAL A 34 8.37 11.98 6.04
N HIS A 35 8.85 12.35 7.22
CA HIS A 35 8.47 13.60 7.89
C HIS A 35 8.86 14.85 7.07
N SER A 36 10.07 14.87 6.50
CA SER A 36 10.53 15.95 5.63
C SER A 36 9.65 16.09 4.38
N ASN A 37 9.30 14.96 3.74
CA ASN A 37 8.43 14.96 2.57
C ASN A 37 6.99 15.37 2.91
N LEU A 38 6.47 14.95 4.07
CA LEU A 38 5.16 15.34 4.58
C LEU A 38 5.06 16.85 4.78
N ASN A 39 6.07 17.47 5.43
CA ASN A 39 6.10 18.90 5.63
C ASN A 39 6.11 19.65 4.29
N ARG A 40 6.89 19.18 3.32
CA ARG A 40 6.92 19.75 1.97
C ARG A 40 5.57 19.64 1.28
N LEU A 41 4.92 18.48 1.35
CA LEU A 41 3.60 18.27 0.76
C LEU A 41 2.52 19.13 1.41
N GLN A 42 2.53 19.29 2.72
CA GLN A 42 1.58 20.18 3.41
C GLN A 42 1.77 21.65 3.03
N ILE A 43 3.00 22.08 2.75
CA ILE A 43 3.28 23.43 2.25
C ILE A 43 2.80 23.58 0.80
N GLU A 44 3.10 22.59 -0.05
CA GLU A 44 2.75 22.61 -1.47
C GLU A 44 1.27 22.34 -1.71
N TYR A 45 0.66 21.49 -0.88
CA TYR A 45 -0.75 21.08 -0.97
C TYR A 45 -1.44 21.13 0.40
N PRO A 46 -1.76 22.33 0.92
CA PRO A 46 -2.27 22.49 2.29
C PRO A 46 -3.60 21.78 2.56
N ASN A 47 -4.34 21.42 1.51
CA ASN A 47 -5.63 20.70 1.62
C ASN A 47 -5.50 19.20 1.37
N LEU A 48 -4.29 18.65 1.20
CA LEU A 48 -4.09 17.23 0.99
C LEU A 48 -4.37 16.46 2.29
N SER A 49 -5.29 15.52 2.25
CA SER A 49 -5.54 14.63 3.40
C SER A 49 -4.38 13.67 3.60
N LEU A 50 -3.88 13.60 4.84
CA LEU A 50 -2.81 12.67 5.24
C LEU A 50 -3.37 11.35 5.82
N GLN A 51 -4.65 11.06 5.63
CA GLN A 51 -5.25 9.80 6.05
C GLN A 51 -5.12 8.73 4.95
N GLY A 52 -5.25 7.46 5.33
CA GLY A 52 -5.15 6.33 4.41
C GLY A 52 -3.72 6.05 3.95
N PHE A 53 -3.54 5.80 2.67
CA PHE A 53 -2.24 5.46 2.06
C PHE A 53 -1.49 6.70 1.54
N PHE A 54 -1.43 7.75 2.35
CA PHE A 54 -0.86 9.04 1.96
C PHE A 54 0.62 8.96 1.51
N GLU A 55 1.35 7.95 1.96
CA GLU A 55 2.74 7.70 1.56
C GLU A 55 2.88 7.58 0.04
N THR A 56 1.83 7.13 -0.64
CA THR A 56 1.81 7.05 -2.11
C THR A 56 1.87 8.42 -2.81
N SER A 57 1.61 9.50 -2.10
CA SER A 57 1.75 10.86 -2.60
C SER A 57 3.10 11.51 -2.25
N CYS A 58 3.86 10.96 -1.30
CA CYS A 58 5.11 11.56 -0.80
C CYS A 58 6.35 10.68 -0.94
N HIS A 59 6.20 9.36 -1.10
CA HIS A 59 7.29 8.41 -1.29
C HIS A 59 7.23 7.77 -2.66
N ARG A 60 8.37 7.77 -3.37
CA ARG A 60 8.49 7.09 -4.66
C ARG A 60 8.83 5.62 -4.41
N PHE A 61 7.84 4.75 -4.49
CA PHE A 61 8.00 3.32 -4.23
C PHE A 61 8.81 2.61 -5.31
N THR A 62 9.61 1.61 -4.89
CA THR A 62 10.02 0.49 -5.74
C THR A 62 8.95 -0.61 -5.69
N LYS A 63 9.09 -1.62 -6.56
CA LYS A 63 8.20 -2.79 -6.56
C LYS A 63 8.26 -3.55 -5.24
N GLU A 64 9.46 -3.75 -4.71
CA GLU A 64 9.74 -4.45 -3.47
C GLU A 64 9.18 -3.68 -2.26
N GLU A 65 9.40 -2.37 -2.21
CA GLU A 65 8.87 -1.52 -1.14
C GLU A 65 7.35 -1.52 -1.14
N LEU A 66 6.72 -1.43 -2.30
CA LEU A 66 5.26 -1.46 -2.41
C LEU A 66 4.70 -2.83 -2.01
N PHE A 67 5.40 -3.93 -2.33
CA PHE A 67 5.07 -5.26 -1.86
C PHE A 67 5.03 -5.32 -0.33
N TRP A 68 6.13 -4.93 0.34
CA TRP A 68 6.20 -4.91 1.80
C TRP A 68 5.20 -3.94 2.43
N TYR A 69 4.97 -2.79 1.83
CA TYR A 69 3.99 -1.82 2.27
C TYR A 69 2.57 -2.39 2.27
N THR A 70 2.18 -3.09 1.22
CA THR A 70 0.86 -3.71 1.10
C THR A 70 0.70 -4.93 2.00
N ASP A 71 1.76 -5.70 2.21
CA ASP A 71 1.75 -6.87 3.10
C ASP A 71 1.58 -6.46 4.58
N PHE A 72 2.24 -5.39 4.98
CA PHE A 72 2.12 -4.82 6.33
C PHE A 72 0.68 -4.42 6.67
N TYR A 73 -0.07 -3.86 5.72
CA TYR A 73 -1.43 -3.39 5.94
C TYR A 73 -2.51 -4.48 5.80
N LYS A 74 -2.23 -5.57 5.10
CA LYS A 74 -3.14 -6.72 4.99
C LYS A 74 -2.37 -8.01 4.70
N SER A 75 -2.69 -9.05 5.45
CA SER A 75 -2.12 -10.41 5.38
C SER A 75 -2.26 -11.15 4.03
N ASN A 76 -2.63 -10.47 2.96
CA ASN A 76 -2.67 -10.95 1.58
C ASN A 76 -2.11 -9.84 0.68
N SER A 77 -0.79 -9.79 0.61
CA SER A 77 -0.04 -8.90 -0.23
C SER A 77 -0.48 -8.99 -1.70
N LEU A 78 -0.51 -7.85 -2.37
CA LEU A 78 -0.78 -7.72 -3.81
C LEU A 78 -2.18 -8.17 -4.28
N ASN A 79 -3.19 -8.21 -3.42
CA ASN A 79 -4.56 -8.39 -3.89
C ASN A 79 -4.94 -7.26 -4.88
N PRO A 80 -5.33 -7.58 -6.14
CA PRO A 80 -5.64 -6.57 -7.15
C PRO A 80 -6.72 -5.57 -6.72
N ALA A 81 -7.71 -6.02 -5.93
CA ALA A 81 -8.74 -5.13 -5.40
C ALA A 81 -8.16 -4.12 -4.39
N PHE A 82 -7.16 -4.52 -3.61
CA PHE A 82 -6.47 -3.64 -2.68
C PHE A 82 -5.55 -2.65 -3.39
N LEU A 83 -4.76 -3.11 -4.35
CA LEU A 83 -3.94 -2.26 -5.22
C LEU A 83 -4.80 -1.20 -5.94
N LYS A 84 -5.96 -1.61 -6.44
CA LYS A 84 -6.94 -0.71 -7.05
C LYS A 84 -7.40 0.40 -6.09
N VAL A 85 -7.64 0.06 -4.82
CA VAL A 85 -8.00 1.05 -3.79
C VAL A 85 -6.85 2.03 -3.55
N ILE A 86 -5.63 1.53 -3.33
CA ILE A 86 -4.44 2.38 -3.11
C ILE A 86 -4.22 3.35 -4.28
N ARG A 87 -4.29 2.85 -5.51
CA ARG A 87 -4.14 3.67 -6.72
C ARG A 87 -5.24 4.74 -6.81
N ASN A 88 -6.48 4.38 -6.57
CA ASN A 88 -7.59 5.31 -6.64
C ASN A 88 -7.62 6.31 -5.49
N GLU A 89 -6.99 5.98 -4.36
CA GLU A 89 -6.84 6.92 -3.25
C GLU A 89 -6.00 8.14 -3.63
N ILE A 90 -4.96 7.96 -4.46
CA ILE A 90 -4.19 9.09 -5.01
C ILE A 90 -5.13 10.06 -5.75
N PHE A 91 -6.03 9.53 -6.58
CA PHE A 91 -7.01 10.35 -7.29
C PHE A 91 -8.03 10.99 -6.35
N ALA A 92 -8.52 10.24 -5.35
CA ALA A 92 -9.49 10.72 -4.38
C ALA A 92 -8.96 11.90 -3.56
N ARG A 93 -7.68 11.89 -3.18
CA ARG A 93 -7.02 12.99 -2.45
C ARG A 93 -7.03 14.30 -3.20
N HIS A 94 -6.92 14.25 -4.52
CA HIS A 94 -7.06 15.40 -5.38
C HIS A 94 -8.52 15.79 -5.70
N GLY A 95 -9.48 15.08 -5.10
CA GLY A 95 -10.90 15.37 -5.29
C GLY A 95 -11.43 14.87 -6.65
N TYR A 96 -10.89 13.78 -7.20
CA TYR A 96 -11.40 13.18 -8.43
C TYR A 96 -12.83 12.67 -8.23
N VAL A 97 -13.71 12.98 -9.18
CA VAL A 97 -15.11 12.53 -9.19
C VAL A 97 -15.16 11.13 -9.83
N PHE A 98 -15.39 10.11 -9.02
CA PHE A 98 -15.59 8.74 -9.52
C PHE A 98 -16.99 8.57 -10.14
N ILE A 99 -17.14 7.51 -10.96
CA ILE A 99 -18.44 7.15 -11.57
C ILE A 99 -19.46 6.95 -10.44
N LYS A 100 -20.52 7.73 -10.47
CA LYS A 100 -21.59 7.75 -9.45
C LYS A 100 -22.18 6.34 -9.23
N GLY A 101 -22.18 5.89 -8.00
CA GLY A 101 -22.67 4.57 -7.61
C GLY A 101 -21.71 3.41 -7.91
N GLY A 102 -20.57 3.66 -8.55
CA GLY A 102 -19.52 2.69 -8.75
C GLY A 102 -18.80 2.31 -7.46
N GLU A 103 -17.98 1.26 -7.50
CA GLU A 103 -17.25 0.72 -6.35
C GLU A 103 -16.40 1.78 -5.65
N MET A 104 -15.59 2.53 -6.42
CA MET A 104 -14.71 3.56 -5.87
C MET A 104 -15.49 4.76 -5.34
N ASP A 105 -16.58 5.17 -6.00
CA ASP A 105 -17.45 6.23 -5.50
C ASP A 105 -18.05 5.86 -4.14
N LYS A 106 -18.59 4.65 -3.99
CA LYS A 106 -19.13 4.15 -2.71
C LYS A 106 -18.06 4.08 -1.64
N TYR A 107 -16.87 3.55 -1.97
CA TYR A 107 -15.76 3.41 -1.05
C TYR A 107 -15.27 4.76 -0.55
N PHE A 108 -14.99 5.72 -1.44
CA PHE A 108 -14.42 6.99 -1.04
C PHE A 108 -15.47 7.93 -0.41
N ARG A 109 -16.74 7.87 -0.80
CA ARG A 109 -17.80 8.63 -0.12
C ARG A 109 -18.02 8.24 1.34
N SER A 110 -17.59 7.06 1.76
CA SER A 110 -17.58 6.68 3.17
C SER A 110 -16.43 7.30 3.97
N LYS A 111 -15.50 8.00 3.32
CA LYS A 111 -14.36 8.65 3.96
C LYS A 111 -14.67 10.13 4.20
N GLU A 112 -14.54 10.58 5.45
CA GLU A 112 -14.82 11.98 5.85
C GLU A 112 -13.95 13.00 5.10
N TRP A 113 -12.72 12.62 4.74
CA TRP A 113 -11.78 13.48 4.04
C TRP A 113 -12.03 13.60 2.53
N TYR A 114 -12.84 12.73 1.92
CA TYR A 114 -13.05 12.75 0.48
C TYR A 114 -14.08 13.79 0.07
N THR A 115 -13.66 14.74 -0.74
CA THR A 115 -14.53 15.76 -1.32
C THR A 115 -14.37 15.80 -2.84
N PRO A 116 -15.30 15.21 -3.62
CA PRO A 116 -15.24 15.20 -5.08
C PRO A 116 -15.41 16.59 -5.65
N LYS A 117 -14.50 17.02 -6.53
CA LYS A 117 -14.46 18.37 -7.13
C LYS A 117 -14.19 18.36 -8.62
N PHE A 118 -13.35 17.45 -9.13
CA PHE A 118 -12.79 17.52 -10.46
C PHE A 118 -13.02 16.24 -11.26
N ASN A 119 -13.44 16.38 -12.51
CA ASN A 119 -13.56 15.24 -13.44
C ASN A 119 -12.21 14.87 -14.09
N ASN A 120 -11.20 15.74 -14.00
CA ASN A 120 -9.85 15.50 -14.47
C ASN A 120 -8.86 16.16 -13.51
N ILE A 121 -7.91 15.36 -13.02
CA ILE A 121 -6.90 15.79 -12.05
C ILE A 121 -5.46 15.56 -12.54
N ASN A 122 -5.25 15.21 -13.81
CA ASN A 122 -3.92 14.87 -14.34
C ASN A 122 -2.88 15.98 -14.13
N HIS A 123 -3.33 17.25 -14.18
CA HIS A 123 -2.50 18.43 -13.94
C HIS A 123 -2.14 18.65 -12.46
N LEU A 124 -2.83 17.99 -11.54
CA LEU A 124 -2.59 18.07 -10.10
C LEU A 124 -1.63 16.99 -9.59
N LEU A 125 -1.46 15.91 -10.36
CA LEU A 125 -0.61 14.78 -9.96
C LEU A 125 0.88 15.18 -9.97
N SER A 126 1.56 14.94 -8.86
CA SER A 126 3.01 15.05 -8.76
C SER A 126 3.72 13.95 -9.57
N ASP A 127 5.03 14.11 -9.79
CA ASP A 127 5.82 13.07 -10.48
C ASP A 127 5.95 11.80 -9.63
N ILE A 128 5.92 11.91 -8.30
CA ILE A 128 5.87 10.78 -7.37
C ILE A 128 4.57 10.00 -7.57
N GLU A 129 3.44 10.68 -7.55
CA GLU A 129 2.12 10.06 -7.73
C GLU A 129 1.97 9.40 -9.10
N LYS A 130 2.42 10.06 -10.17
CA LYS A 130 2.42 9.48 -11.52
C LYS A 130 3.25 8.20 -11.60
N HIS A 131 4.44 8.20 -10.96
CA HIS A 131 5.28 7.01 -10.87
C HIS A 131 4.57 5.88 -10.12
N ASN A 132 4.02 6.17 -8.94
CA ASN A 132 3.36 5.17 -8.12
C ASN A 132 2.09 4.61 -8.78
N ILE A 133 1.30 5.47 -9.45
CA ILE A 133 0.14 5.04 -10.25
C ILE A 133 0.56 4.05 -11.34
N LYS A 134 1.68 4.34 -12.05
CA LYS A 134 2.20 3.46 -13.09
C LYS A 134 2.64 2.12 -12.51
N LEU A 135 3.44 2.15 -11.44
CA LEU A 135 3.92 0.95 -10.75
C LEU A 135 2.77 0.08 -10.24
N ILE A 136 1.76 0.68 -9.60
CA ILE A 136 0.60 -0.07 -9.10
C ILE A 136 -0.19 -0.71 -10.25
N LYS A 137 -0.36 -0.02 -11.39
CA LYS A 137 -1.02 -0.60 -12.57
C LYS A 137 -0.26 -1.78 -13.17
N GLU A 138 1.07 -1.73 -13.18
CA GLU A 138 1.91 -2.84 -13.62
C GLU A 138 1.68 -4.06 -12.72
N LEU A 139 1.69 -3.87 -11.40
CA LEU A 139 1.41 -4.93 -10.43
C LEU A 139 -0.02 -5.48 -10.52
N GLU A 140 -1.03 -4.62 -10.72
CA GLU A 140 -2.42 -5.07 -10.96
C GLU A 140 -2.50 -5.99 -12.19
N SER A 141 -1.74 -5.69 -13.25
CA SER A 141 -1.72 -6.48 -14.49
C SER A 141 -0.99 -7.82 -14.30
N GLU A 142 0.14 -7.84 -13.60
CA GLU A 142 0.89 -9.06 -13.28
C GLU A 142 0.05 -10.03 -12.46
N GLN A 143 -0.64 -9.55 -11.43
CA GLN A 143 -1.49 -10.37 -10.56
C GLN A 143 -2.69 -10.98 -11.31
N ASN A 144 -3.26 -10.25 -12.25
CA ASN A 144 -4.33 -10.78 -13.10
C ASN A 144 -3.83 -11.90 -14.01
N TYR A 145 -2.57 -11.83 -14.47
CA TYR A 145 -1.93 -12.87 -15.28
C TYR A 145 -1.75 -14.17 -14.50
N TYR A 146 -1.15 -14.12 -13.31
CA TYR A 146 -0.95 -15.31 -12.47
C TYR A 146 -2.26 -15.98 -12.08
N LYS A 147 -3.29 -15.21 -11.77
CA LYS A 147 -4.61 -15.76 -11.46
C LYS A 147 -5.26 -16.50 -12.65
N TYR A 148 -4.95 -16.08 -13.88
CA TYR A 148 -5.45 -16.73 -15.09
C TYR A 148 -4.73 -18.06 -15.34
N ASP A 149 -3.41 -18.10 -15.15
CA ASP A 149 -2.60 -19.30 -15.32
C ASP A 149 -2.99 -20.39 -14.30
N ASP A 150 -3.20 -20.03 -13.02
CA ASP A 150 -3.68 -20.96 -11.99
C ASP A 150 -5.01 -21.61 -12.37
N VAL A 151 -5.91 -20.89 -13.01
CA VAL A 151 -7.22 -21.41 -13.46
C VAL A 151 -7.06 -22.34 -14.66
N VAL A 152 -6.17 -22.01 -15.59
CA VAL A 152 -5.90 -22.84 -16.78
C VAL A 152 -5.23 -24.15 -16.38
N GLU A 153 -4.28 -24.12 -15.44
CA GLU A 153 -3.60 -25.32 -14.94
C GLU A 153 -4.57 -26.26 -14.21
N GLN A 154 -5.48 -25.73 -13.37
CA GLN A 154 -6.52 -26.52 -12.70
C GLN A 154 -7.52 -27.16 -13.68
N LEU A 155 -7.82 -26.52 -14.79
CA LEU A 155 -8.71 -27.08 -15.83
C LEU A 155 -8.03 -28.17 -16.67
N SER A 156 -6.69 -28.09 -16.84
CA SER A 156 -5.92 -29.10 -17.60
C SER A 156 -5.65 -30.38 -16.81
N GLU A 157 -5.72 -30.35 -15.46
CA GLU A 157 -5.57 -31.53 -14.60
C GLU A 157 -6.88 -32.36 -14.44
N THR A 158 -8.00 -31.86 -14.97
CA THR A 158 -9.33 -32.51 -14.83
C THR A 158 -9.75 -33.26 -16.11
N GLU A 159 -8.95 -33.35 -17.16
CA GLU A 159 -9.12 -34.18 -18.34
C GLU A 159 -8.25 -35.47 -18.25
#